data_712bf534071c433ef19c863d5dd0a87f
#
_entry.id   712bf534071c433ef19c863d5dd0a87f
#
_cell.length_a   1.000
_cell.length_b   1.000
_cell.length_c   1.000
_cell.angle_alpha   90.00
_cell.angle_beta   90.00
_cell.angle_gamma   90.00
#
_symmetry.space_group_name_H-M   'P 1'
#
loop_
_entity.id
_entity.type
_entity.pdbx_description
1 polymer ?
#
loop_
_entity_poly.entity_id
_entity_poly.type
_entity_poly.pdbx_seq_one_letter_code
_entity_poly.pdbx_strand_id
1 'polypeptide(L)'
;MRISVLNRKLRKAFGGRVTAALEDNCIVLRGMLDRWDDVVRAGQMAATKYSTCHVVNDITFTGGKDAPMRVPALRDDALDGQTPDVLIIGGGISGVSIARELARK
;
A
#
# COMPACT_ATOMS: atom_id res chain seq x y z
N MET A 1 6.07 -18.92 -18.49
CA MET A 1 7.11 -19.30 -17.51
C MET A 1 6.47 -20.12 -16.38
N ARG A 2 7.12 -21.18 -15.96
CA ARG A 2 6.60 -21.99 -14.86
C ARG A 2 6.84 -21.31 -13.52
N ILE A 3 5.93 -21.54 -12.57
CA ILE A 3 6.04 -20.97 -11.22
C ILE A 3 7.35 -21.39 -10.51
N SER A 4 7.88 -22.57 -10.85
CA SER A 4 9.16 -23.06 -10.31
C SER A 4 10.34 -22.15 -10.71
N VAL A 5 10.31 -21.55 -11.88
CA VAL A 5 11.35 -20.62 -12.35
C VAL A 5 11.28 -19.33 -11.55
N LEU A 6 10.07 -18.82 -11.31
CA LEU A 6 9.89 -17.63 -10.46
C LEU A 6 10.38 -17.89 -9.04
N ASN A 7 10.02 -19.03 -8.44
CA ASN A 7 10.47 -19.40 -7.11
C ASN A 7 11.99 -19.52 -7.03
N ARG A 8 12.63 -20.01 -8.08
CA ARG A 8 14.10 -20.08 -8.14
C ARG A 8 14.71 -18.68 -8.09
N LYS A 9 14.15 -17.75 -8.87
CA LYS A 9 14.62 -16.36 -8.87
C LYS A 9 14.39 -15.66 -7.54
N LEU A 10 13.24 -15.89 -6.94
CA LEU A 10 12.92 -15.33 -5.62
C LEU A 10 13.85 -15.88 -4.54
N ARG A 11 14.16 -17.18 -4.60
CA ARG A 11 15.11 -17.79 -3.66
C ARG A 11 16.51 -17.19 -3.82
N LYS A 12 16.94 -16.95 -5.05
CA LYS A 12 18.23 -16.36 -5.33
C LYS A 12 18.31 -14.91 -4.83
N ALA A 13 17.23 -14.16 -4.98
CA ALA A 13 17.17 -12.75 -4.59
C ALA A 13 16.96 -12.55 -3.09
N PHE A 14 16.15 -13.38 -2.45
CA PHE A 14 15.68 -13.16 -1.07
C PHE A 14 15.99 -14.33 -0.11
N GLY A 15 16.75 -15.32 -0.55
CA GLY A 15 17.23 -16.40 0.33
C GLY A 15 16.15 -17.31 0.88
N GLY A 16 15.07 -17.55 0.15
CA GLY A 16 13.99 -18.42 0.59
C GLY A 16 12.94 -17.78 1.49
N ARG A 17 13.07 -16.48 1.74
CA ARG A 17 12.08 -15.74 2.56
C ARG A 17 10.78 -15.45 1.84
N VAL A 18 10.75 -15.57 0.51
CA VAL A 18 9.60 -15.30 -0.32
C VAL A 18 9.31 -16.50 -1.20
N THR A 19 8.06 -16.92 -1.25
CA THR A 19 7.59 -18.00 -2.12
C THR A 19 6.41 -17.52 -2.95
N ALA A 20 6.30 -18.06 -4.15
CA ALA A 20 5.19 -17.77 -5.06
C ALA A 20 4.37 -19.04 -5.27
N ALA A 21 3.05 -18.89 -5.28
CA ALA A 21 2.10 -19.96 -5.57
C ALA A 21 1.11 -19.48 -6.60
N LEU A 22 0.61 -20.41 -7.42
CA LEU A 22 -0.45 -20.12 -8.37
C LEU A 22 -1.78 -20.56 -7.76
N GLU A 23 -2.65 -19.60 -7.48
CA GLU A 23 -3.96 -19.82 -6.88
C GLU A 23 -5.02 -19.06 -7.68
N ASP A 24 -6.07 -19.75 -8.13
CA ASP A 24 -7.21 -19.14 -8.85
C ASP A 24 -6.78 -18.21 -9.98
N ASN A 25 -5.81 -18.65 -10.79
CA ASN A 25 -5.23 -17.87 -11.88
C ASN A 25 -4.52 -16.58 -11.42
N CYS A 26 -4.16 -16.50 -10.15
CA CYS A 26 -3.38 -15.42 -9.57
C CYS A 26 -2.05 -15.96 -9.04
N ILE A 27 -1.02 -15.15 -9.15
CA ILE A 27 0.27 -15.44 -8.51
C ILE A 27 0.25 -14.78 -7.14
N VAL A 28 0.33 -15.60 -6.09
CA VAL A 28 0.32 -15.12 -4.72
C VAL A 28 1.73 -15.21 -4.16
N LEU A 29 2.28 -14.08 -3.74
CA LEU A 29 3.58 -14.02 -3.08
C LEU A 29 3.36 -14.02 -1.57
N ARG A 30 4.03 -14.93 -0.87
CA ARG A 30 3.98 -15.04 0.59
C ARG A 30 5.37 -15.09 1.15
N GLY A 31 5.52 -14.57 2.34
CA GLY A 31 6.79 -14.57 3.05
C GLY A 31 6.90 -13.37 3.98
N MET A 32 8.12 -13.14 4.46
CA MET A 32 8.42 -12.03 5.36
C MET A 32 9.68 -11.32 4.88
N LEU A 33 9.60 -10.01 4.72
CA LEU A 33 10.74 -9.18 4.35
C LEU A 33 10.81 -7.97 5.29
N ASP A 34 12.03 -7.54 5.58
CA ASP A 34 12.29 -6.42 6.50
C ASP A 34 12.55 -5.10 5.79
N ARG A 35 12.61 -5.11 4.44
CA ARG A 35 12.81 -3.90 3.64
C ARG A 35 11.66 -3.72 2.66
N TRP A 36 11.07 -2.54 2.67
CA TRP A 36 9.95 -2.23 1.77
C TRP A 36 10.37 -2.32 0.30
N ASP A 37 11.57 -1.88 -0.04
CA ASP A 37 12.08 -1.97 -1.41
C ASP A 37 12.10 -3.41 -1.91
N ASP A 38 12.41 -4.36 -1.05
CA ASP A 38 12.41 -5.79 -1.38
C ASP A 38 11.00 -6.31 -1.61
N VAL A 39 10.02 -5.84 -0.83
CA VAL A 39 8.61 -6.21 -1.03
C VAL A 39 8.12 -5.76 -2.40
N VAL A 40 8.41 -4.52 -2.77
CA VAL A 40 8.06 -3.96 -4.09
C VAL A 40 8.77 -4.73 -5.20
N ARG A 41 10.07 -5.01 -5.03
CA ARG A 41 10.87 -5.72 -6.02
C ARG A 41 10.36 -7.13 -6.26
N ALA A 42 9.95 -7.84 -5.21
CA ALA A 42 9.36 -9.18 -5.35
C ALA A 42 8.08 -9.12 -6.19
N GLY A 43 7.22 -8.16 -5.94
CA GLY A 43 6.00 -7.95 -6.72
C GLY A 43 6.31 -7.65 -8.19
N GLN A 44 7.29 -6.82 -8.47
CA GLN A 44 7.71 -6.49 -9.82
C GLN A 44 8.30 -7.70 -10.56
N MET A 45 9.07 -8.54 -9.87
CA MET A 45 9.61 -9.77 -10.45
C MET A 45 8.51 -10.71 -10.91
N ALA A 46 7.44 -10.84 -10.13
CA ALA A 46 6.29 -11.65 -10.51
C ALA A 46 5.51 -11.01 -11.67
N ALA A 47 5.27 -9.72 -11.63
CA ALA A 47 4.48 -9.02 -12.63
C ALA A 47 5.13 -9.02 -14.02
N THR A 48 6.45 -8.90 -14.09
CA THR A 48 7.16 -8.88 -15.38
C THR A 48 7.15 -10.23 -16.10
N LYS A 49 6.97 -11.33 -15.36
CA LYS A 49 7.03 -12.68 -15.92
C LYS A 49 5.65 -13.23 -16.29
N TYR A 50 4.60 -12.74 -15.68
CA TYR A 50 3.24 -13.25 -15.81
C TYR A 50 2.27 -12.12 -16.14
N SER A 51 2.38 -11.59 -17.35
CA SER A 51 1.57 -10.45 -17.79
C SER A 51 0.08 -10.73 -17.87
N THR A 52 -0.31 -12.01 -17.96
CA THR A 52 -1.71 -12.43 -18.06
C THR A 52 -2.35 -12.80 -16.72
N CYS A 53 -1.54 -12.93 -15.66
CA CYS A 53 -2.02 -13.28 -14.33
C CYS A 53 -1.96 -12.07 -13.41
N HIS A 54 -2.93 -11.99 -12.51
CA HIS A 54 -2.88 -11.01 -11.44
C HIS A 54 -1.85 -11.44 -10.40
N VAL A 55 -1.17 -10.46 -9.84
CA VAL A 55 -0.19 -10.69 -8.77
C VAL A 55 -0.75 -10.16 -7.47
N VAL A 56 -0.86 -11.03 -6.48
CA VAL A 56 -1.24 -10.66 -5.12
C VAL A 56 0.02 -10.68 -4.25
N ASN A 57 0.42 -9.53 -3.77
CA ASN A 57 1.60 -9.42 -2.92
C ASN A 57 1.16 -9.50 -1.46
N ASP A 58 1.21 -10.71 -0.91
CA ASP A 58 0.83 -11.00 0.47
C ASP A 58 2.07 -11.20 1.36
N ILE A 59 3.14 -10.47 1.06
CA ILE A 59 4.37 -10.53 1.83
C ILE A 59 4.20 -9.67 3.09
N THR A 60 4.56 -10.23 4.24
CA THR A 60 4.54 -9.49 5.50
C THR A 60 5.78 -8.61 5.61
N PHE A 61 5.58 -7.32 5.80
CA PHE A 61 6.66 -6.36 6.01
C PHE A 61 6.93 -6.23 7.50
N THR A 62 8.15 -6.53 7.92
CA THR A 62 8.54 -6.54 9.34
C THR A 62 9.43 -5.38 9.74
N GLY A 63 9.94 -4.61 8.78
CA GLY A 63 10.91 -3.53 9.03
C GLY A 63 10.29 -2.21 9.45
N GLY A 64 8.97 -2.08 9.41
CA GLY A 64 8.28 -0.86 9.81
C GLY A 64 7.82 -0.91 11.25
N LYS A 65 7.90 0.22 11.93
CA LYS A 65 7.18 0.39 13.19
C LYS A 65 5.81 0.98 12.86
N ASP A 66 4.77 0.29 13.28
CA ASP A 66 3.43 0.85 13.16
C ASP A 66 3.37 2.10 14.03
N ALA A 67 3.17 3.24 13.39
CA ALA A 67 2.89 4.46 14.13
C ALA A 67 1.59 4.26 14.91
N PRO A 68 1.55 4.60 16.21
CA PRO A 68 0.32 4.47 16.97
C PRO A 68 -0.76 5.30 16.29
N MET A 69 -1.90 4.67 16.02
CA MET A 69 -3.02 5.36 15.40
C MET A 69 -3.50 6.45 16.37
N ARG A 70 -3.49 7.69 15.89
CA ARG A 70 -3.96 8.80 16.68
C ARG A 70 -5.46 8.66 16.86
N VAL A 71 -5.89 8.50 18.11
CA VAL A 71 -7.32 8.45 18.41
C VAL A 71 -7.85 9.88 18.40
N PRO A 72 -8.77 10.22 17.48
CA PRO A 72 -9.34 11.56 17.48
C PRO A 72 -10.16 11.80 18.74
N ALA A 73 -10.10 13.02 19.24
CA ALA A 73 -10.95 13.42 20.35
C ALA A 73 -12.42 13.35 19.91
N LEU A 74 -13.30 12.86 20.79
CA LEU A 74 -14.73 12.81 20.51
C LEU A 74 -15.34 14.20 20.35
N ARG A 75 -14.71 15.20 20.93
CA ARG A 75 -15.13 16.59 20.86
C ARG A 75 -13.89 17.50 20.88
N ASP A 76 -13.87 18.42 19.95
CA ASP A 76 -12.79 19.38 19.84
C ASP A 76 -13.43 20.77 19.68
N ASP A 77 -13.16 21.65 20.65
CA ASP A 77 -13.71 23.00 20.69
C ASP A 77 -12.79 24.04 20.04
N ALA A 78 -11.73 23.61 19.33
CA ALA A 78 -10.73 24.53 18.77
C ALA A 78 -11.31 25.56 17.81
N LEU A 79 -12.38 25.21 17.10
CA LEU A 79 -13.05 26.10 16.17
C LEU A 79 -14.38 26.62 16.68
N ASP A 80 -14.66 26.43 17.96
CA ASP A 80 -15.91 26.86 18.56
C ASP A 80 -16.02 28.39 18.53
N GLY A 81 -17.17 28.90 18.13
CA GLY A 81 -17.39 30.32 17.99
C GLY A 81 -16.96 30.93 16.65
N GLN A 82 -16.34 30.14 15.77
CA GLN A 82 -15.98 30.60 14.43
C GLN A 82 -17.12 30.35 13.45
N THR A 83 -17.35 31.31 12.56
CA THR A 83 -18.39 31.21 11.55
C THR A 83 -17.78 31.35 10.16
N PRO A 84 -17.37 30.23 9.51
CA PRO A 84 -16.81 30.30 8.16
C PRO A 84 -17.90 30.49 7.12
N ASP A 85 -17.56 31.10 5.99
CA ASP A 85 -18.47 31.17 4.85
C ASP A 85 -18.72 29.78 4.25
N VAL A 86 -17.66 28.96 4.20
CA VAL A 86 -17.74 27.58 3.70
C VAL A 86 -16.92 26.68 4.63
N LEU A 87 -17.53 25.57 5.03
CA LEU A 87 -16.86 24.54 5.83
C LEU A 87 -16.65 23.30 4.96
N ILE A 88 -15.38 22.85 4.87
CA ILE A 88 -15.04 21.64 4.13
C ILE A 88 -14.60 20.58 5.14
N ILE A 89 -15.32 19.45 5.14
CA ILE A 89 -15.00 18.31 6.00
C ILE A 89 -14.23 17.27 5.19
N GLY A 90 -13.00 16.98 5.63
CA GLY A 90 -12.13 16.03 4.96
C GLY A 90 -11.10 16.69 4.06
N GLY A 91 -9.93 16.08 3.96
CA GLY A 91 -8.78 16.57 3.18
C GLY A 91 -8.43 15.71 1.97
N GLY A 92 -9.39 14.92 1.45
CA GLY A 92 -9.18 14.15 0.24
C GLY A 92 -9.09 15.02 -1.01
N ILE A 93 -8.91 14.40 -2.17
CA ILE A 93 -8.74 15.13 -3.44
C ILE A 93 -9.91 16.08 -3.70
N SER A 94 -11.14 15.64 -3.45
CA SER A 94 -12.34 16.48 -3.67
C SER A 94 -12.36 17.69 -2.72
N GLY A 95 -12.10 17.48 -1.43
CA GLY A 95 -12.11 18.58 -0.45
C GLY A 95 -11.02 19.61 -0.72
N VAL A 96 -9.82 19.17 -1.07
CA VAL A 96 -8.70 20.05 -1.40
C VAL A 96 -8.97 20.82 -2.69
N SER A 97 -9.57 20.19 -3.71
CA SER A 97 -9.91 20.84 -4.97
C SER A 97 -10.96 21.94 -4.77
N ILE A 98 -11.98 21.69 -3.95
CA ILE A 98 -12.99 22.69 -3.61
C ILE A 98 -12.36 23.86 -2.86
N ALA A 99 -11.51 23.58 -1.88
CA ALA A 99 -10.83 24.62 -1.11
C ALA A 99 -9.97 25.50 -2.01
N ARG A 100 -9.24 24.91 -2.95
CA ARG A 100 -8.43 25.65 -3.92
C ARG A 100 -9.27 26.58 -4.78
N GLU A 101 -10.38 26.10 -5.30
CA GLU A 101 -11.27 26.92 -6.16
C GLU A 101 -11.87 28.07 -5.38
N LEU A 102 -12.31 27.85 -4.15
CA LEU A 102 -12.87 28.90 -3.31
C LEU A 102 -11.82 29.95 -2.90
N ALA A 103 -10.60 29.52 -2.65
CA ALA A 103 -9.51 30.42 -2.27
C ALA A 103 -9.06 31.34 -3.42
N ARG A 104 -9.33 30.96 -4.68
CA ARG A 104 -8.96 31.74 -5.87
C ARG A 104 -9.91 32.89 -6.16
N LYS A 105 -11.04 32.93 -5.53
CA LYS A 105 -12.09 33.96 -5.77
C LYS A 105 -12.02 35.12 -4.78
#